data_7347b01362497bd8c41b84aa5ea44203
#
_entry.id   7347b01362497bd8c41b84aa5ea44203
#
_cell.length_a   1.000
_cell.length_b   1.000
_cell.length_c   1.000
_cell.angle_alpha   90.00
_cell.angle_beta   90.00
_cell.angle_gamma   90.00
#
_symmetry.space_group_name_H-M   'P 1'
#
loop_
_entity.id
_entity.type
_entity.pdbx_description
1 polymer ?
#
loop_
_entity_poly.entity_id
_entity_poly.type
_entity_poly.pdbx_seq_one_letter_code
_entity_poly.pdbx_strand_id
1 'polypeptide(L)'
;TDTHRKRNSMTELYGGELVRPFECPERMDYILNRLREIDFGEVVAPHKVQSRALSKIHDEGYLSFLKSAWDDWKAEGFKGEAIATVWQSRSMPSSRVPDFIEGKMGYYCLAAETSISDGTAEAAWASLDVALSGTEYILAGDRSAFSLCRPPGHHASHDQFGGYCFINNAAVAAQHLRDRGLRKVAVLDVDFHHGNGTQAIFYNR
;
A
#
# COMPACT_ATOMS: atom_id res chain seq x y z
N THR A 1 11.57 4.01 -8.49
CA THR A 1 12.09 5.12 -7.66
C THR A 1 12.71 4.61 -6.37
N ASP A 2 13.80 5.23 -5.91
CA ASP A 2 14.46 4.86 -4.65
C ASP A 2 13.66 5.29 -3.39
N THR A 3 12.61 6.06 -3.56
CA THR A 3 11.73 6.46 -2.44
C THR A 3 11.14 5.26 -1.69
N HIS A 4 10.98 4.09 -2.36
CA HIS A 4 10.53 2.86 -1.71
C HIS A 4 11.42 2.45 -0.53
N ARG A 5 12.74 2.81 -0.53
CA ARG A 5 13.70 2.48 0.51
C ARG A 5 13.43 3.21 1.83
N LYS A 6 12.64 4.30 1.78
CA LYS A 6 12.18 4.98 3.00
C LYS A 6 11.30 4.06 3.86
N ARG A 7 10.56 3.15 3.26
CA ARG A 7 9.90 2.05 3.98
C ARG A 7 10.94 0.98 4.29
N ASN A 8 11.57 1.06 5.44
CA ASN A 8 12.57 0.11 5.91
C ASN A 8 12.25 -0.30 7.34
N SER A 9 11.17 -1.06 7.50
CA SER A 9 10.79 -1.61 8.81
C SER A 9 11.86 -2.53 9.35
N MET A 10 12.11 -2.43 10.64
CA MET A 10 13.12 -3.24 11.33
C MET A 10 12.49 -4.41 12.07
N THR A 11 11.18 -4.36 12.32
CA THR A 11 10.49 -5.35 13.13
C THR A 11 9.19 -5.79 12.49
N GLU A 12 8.92 -7.08 12.60
CA GLU A 12 7.68 -7.75 12.24
C GLU A 12 7.31 -8.72 13.37
N LEU A 13 6.05 -8.74 13.76
CA LEU A 13 5.55 -9.72 14.71
C LEU A 13 5.18 -11.01 13.97
N TYR A 14 5.98 -12.05 14.14
CA TYR A 14 5.76 -13.37 13.54
C TYR A 14 5.91 -14.48 14.56
N GLY A 15 4.92 -15.35 14.66
CA GLY A 15 4.96 -16.49 15.59
C GLY A 15 5.09 -16.10 17.08
N GLY A 16 4.73 -14.86 17.45
CA GLY A 16 4.90 -14.34 18.82
C GLY A 16 6.25 -13.71 19.09
N GLU A 17 7.12 -13.63 18.09
CA GLU A 17 8.46 -13.03 18.18
C GLU A 17 8.59 -11.80 17.28
N LEU A 18 9.43 -10.84 17.66
CA LEU A 18 9.82 -9.74 16.80
C LEU A 18 11.00 -10.19 15.93
N VAL A 19 10.76 -10.30 14.63
CA VAL A 19 11.75 -10.72 13.64
C VAL A 19 12.04 -9.60 12.65
N ARG A 20 13.09 -9.75 11.84
CA ARG A 20 13.33 -8.88 10.70
C ARG A 20 12.26 -9.14 9.63
N PRO A 21 11.61 -8.11 9.07
CA PRO A 21 10.59 -8.27 8.03
C PRO A 21 11.10 -9.03 6.82
N PHE A 22 10.26 -9.94 6.30
CA PHE A 22 10.51 -10.60 5.03
C PHE A 22 10.41 -9.63 3.85
N GLU A 23 9.52 -8.64 3.97
CA GLU A 23 9.38 -7.56 3.00
C GLU A 23 10.42 -6.47 3.28
N CYS A 24 11.44 -6.39 2.45
CA CYS A 24 12.58 -5.49 2.61
C CYS A 24 12.95 -4.79 1.28
N PRO A 25 13.68 -3.65 1.35
CA PRO A 25 14.06 -2.88 0.15
C PRO A 25 14.86 -3.68 -0.89
N GLU A 26 15.70 -4.61 -0.44
CA GLU A 26 16.59 -5.41 -1.28
C GLU A 26 15.84 -6.30 -2.28
N ARG A 27 14.57 -6.66 -1.98
CA ARG A 27 13.71 -7.40 -2.93
C ARG A 27 13.57 -6.68 -4.27
N MET A 28 13.51 -5.35 -4.23
CA MET A 28 13.41 -4.53 -5.45
C MET A 28 14.68 -4.60 -6.28
N ASP A 29 15.84 -4.67 -5.63
CA ASP A 29 17.13 -4.78 -6.32
C ASP A 29 17.25 -6.12 -7.06
N TYR A 30 16.84 -7.21 -6.41
CA TYR A 30 16.83 -8.54 -7.03
C TYR A 30 15.93 -8.57 -8.26
N ILE A 31 14.72 -8.04 -8.16
CA ILE A 31 13.76 -8.00 -9.27
C ILE A 31 14.30 -7.11 -10.40
N LEU A 32 14.74 -5.89 -10.09
CA LEU A 32 15.20 -4.93 -11.09
C LEU A 32 16.46 -5.45 -11.82
N ASN A 33 17.40 -6.04 -11.10
CA ASN A 33 18.59 -6.63 -11.70
C ASN A 33 18.21 -7.76 -12.65
N ARG A 34 17.27 -8.64 -12.24
CA ARG A 34 16.80 -9.71 -13.12
C ARG A 34 16.12 -9.19 -14.38
N LEU A 35 15.29 -8.16 -14.27
CA LEU A 35 14.64 -7.54 -15.43
C LEU A 35 15.68 -6.98 -16.43
N ARG A 36 16.74 -6.37 -15.92
CA ARG A 36 17.86 -5.86 -16.75
C ARG A 36 18.66 -6.98 -17.41
N GLU A 37 18.99 -8.05 -16.67
CA GLU A 37 19.73 -9.21 -17.19
C GLU A 37 19.03 -9.88 -18.37
N ILE A 38 17.70 -9.95 -18.35
CA ILE A 38 16.92 -10.60 -19.41
C ILE A 38 16.43 -9.62 -20.49
N ASP A 39 16.88 -8.37 -20.43
CA ASP A 39 16.43 -7.29 -21.35
C ASP A 39 14.89 -7.24 -21.47
N PHE A 40 14.21 -7.25 -20.32
CA PHE A 40 12.76 -7.32 -20.25
C PHE A 40 12.07 -6.11 -20.88
N GLY A 41 12.73 -4.95 -20.87
CA GLY A 41 12.28 -3.70 -21.45
C GLY A 41 12.95 -2.48 -20.85
N GLU A 42 12.63 -1.30 -21.36
CA GLU A 42 13.16 -0.06 -20.88
C GLU A 42 12.74 0.23 -19.43
N VAL A 43 13.70 0.60 -18.59
CA VAL A 43 13.45 0.99 -17.20
C VAL A 43 13.34 2.50 -17.11
N VAL A 44 12.14 2.98 -16.82
CA VAL A 44 11.85 4.42 -16.75
C VAL A 44 11.51 4.86 -15.33
N ALA A 45 11.75 6.14 -15.03
CA ALA A 45 11.35 6.71 -13.74
C ALA A 45 9.84 6.98 -13.71
N PRO A 46 9.15 6.78 -12.58
CA PRO A 46 7.76 7.17 -12.46
C PRO A 46 7.61 8.69 -12.45
N HIS A 47 6.44 9.15 -12.85
CA HIS A 47 6.06 10.56 -12.80
C HIS A 47 4.76 10.75 -12.00
N LYS A 48 4.49 11.97 -11.58
CA LYS A 48 3.24 12.31 -10.90
C LYS A 48 2.08 12.28 -11.88
N VAL A 49 1.06 11.50 -11.57
CA VAL A 49 -0.18 11.44 -12.34
C VAL A 49 -1.31 12.05 -11.53
N GLN A 50 -1.99 13.05 -12.11
CA GLN A 50 -3.19 13.59 -11.48
C GLN A 50 -4.35 12.60 -11.64
N SER A 51 -4.84 12.06 -10.54
CA SER A 51 -5.91 11.07 -10.54
C SER A 51 -6.82 11.27 -9.33
N ARG A 52 -8.12 11.14 -9.55
CA ARG A 52 -9.13 11.06 -8.49
C ARG A 52 -9.40 9.60 -8.06
N ALA A 53 -8.69 8.65 -8.64
CA ALA A 53 -8.92 7.24 -8.35
C ALA A 53 -8.59 6.89 -6.90
N LEU A 54 -7.56 7.50 -6.31
CA LEU A 54 -7.16 7.24 -4.93
C LEU A 54 -8.31 7.47 -3.94
N SER A 55 -8.98 8.63 -4.01
CA SER A 55 -10.13 8.98 -3.13
C SER A 55 -11.42 8.20 -3.44
N LYS A 56 -11.49 7.50 -4.58
CA LYS A 56 -12.58 6.59 -4.90
C LYS A 56 -12.35 5.17 -4.36
N ILE A 57 -11.10 4.84 -4.08
CA ILE A 57 -10.68 3.52 -3.60
C ILE A 57 -10.50 3.54 -2.09
N HIS A 58 -9.85 4.56 -1.55
CA HIS A 58 -9.55 4.67 -0.12
C HIS A 58 -10.30 5.83 0.53
N ASP A 59 -10.70 5.62 1.78
CA ASP A 59 -11.34 6.64 2.63
C ASP A 59 -10.39 7.81 2.93
N GLU A 60 -10.91 9.03 2.94
CA GLU A 60 -10.11 10.23 3.17
C GLU A 60 -9.52 10.28 4.59
N GLY A 61 -10.27 9.80 5.59
CA GLY A 61 -9.80 9.70 6.98
C GLY A 61 -8.64 8.71 7.09
N TYR A 62 -8.75 7.57 6.41
CA TYR A 62 -7.68 6.59 6.30
C TYR A 62 -6.42 7.16 5.63
N LEU A 63 -6.59 7.85 4.50
CA LEU A 63 -5.46 8.48 3.81
C LEU A 63 -4.81 9.59 4.63
N SER A 64 -5.59 10.33 5.39
CA SER A 64 -5.10 11.33 6.33
C SER A 64 -4.31 10.68 7.48
N PHE A 65 -4.86 9.61 8.06
CA PHE A 65 -4.17 8.80 9.07
C PHE A 65 -2.83 8.28 8.56
N LEU A 66 -2.76 7.66 7.38
CA LEU A 66 -1.50 7.15 6.84
C LEU A 66 -0.41 8.23 6.71
N LYS A 67 -0.79 9.46 6.40
CA LYS A 67 0.15 10.58 6.27
C LYS A 67 0.70 11.05 7.61
N SER A 68 -0.11 11.03 8.67
CA SER A 68 0.29 11.57 9.98
C SER A 68 0.68 10.51 11.00
N ALA A 69 0.36 9.23 10.74
CA ALA A 69 0.46 8.16 11.73
C ALA A 69 1.84 8.05 12.41
N TRP A 70 2.93 8.20 11.65
CA TRP A 70 4.27 8.17 12.22
C TRP A 70 4.55 9.38 13.10
N ASP A 71 4.21 10.57 12.66
CA ASP A 71 4.42 11.80 13.42
C ASP A 71 3.57 11.81 14.69
N ASP A 72 2.29 11.40 14.60
CA ASP A 72 1.39 11.26 15.75
C ASP A 72 1.95 10.22 16.75
N TRP A 73 2.47 9.09 16.26
CA TRP A 73 3.10 8.06 17.09
C TRP A 73 4.32 8.60 17.85
N LYS A 74 5.17 9.34 17.17
CA LYS A 74 6.35 9.96 17.77
C LYS A 74 5.98 11.08 18.76
N ALA A 75 4.93 11.83 18.50
CA ALA A 75 4.46 12.90 19.38
C ALA A 75 3.98 12.38 20.74
N GLU A 76 3.43 11.15 20.79
CA GLU A 76 3.06 10.47 22.04
C GLU A 76 4.29 9.91 22.81
N GLY A 77 5.49 10.04 22.26
CA GLY A 77 6.74 9.63 22.92
C GLY A 77 7.12 8.15 22.70
N PHE A 78 6.42 7.44 21.84
CA PHE A 78 6.77 6.05 21.48
C PHE A 78 8.11 6.01 20.73
N LYS A 79 8.95 5.03 21.07
CA LYS A 79 10.34 4.93 20.54
C LYS A 79 10.45 3.90 19.42
N GLY A 80 9.65 2.86 19.46
CA GLY A 80 9.64 1.80 18.43
C GLY A 80 8.80 2.16 17.23
N GLU A 81 8.73 1.25 16.27
CA GLU A 81 7.81 1.35 15.14
C GLU A 81 6.36 1.25 15.61
N ALA A 82 5.47 1.90 14.90
CA ALA A 82 4.05 1.87 15.21
C ALA A 82 3.46 0.51 14.79
N ILE A 83 3.18 -0.34 15.77
CA ILE A 83 2.56 -1.64 15.61
C ILE A 83 1.22 -1.60 16.34
N ALA A 84 0.13 -1.99 15.68
CA ALA A 84 -1.17 -2.10 16.32
C ALA A 84 -1.16 -3.22 17.38
N THR A 85 -1.61 -2.90 18.58
CA THR A 85 -1.68 -3.84 19.70
C THR A 85 -3.09 -3.97 20.28
N VAL A 86 -3.99 -3.07 19.89
CA VAL A 86 -5.38 -3.01 20.35
C VAL A 86 -6.29 -2.86 19.15
N TRP A 87 -7.27 -3.74 19.02
CA TRP A 87 -8.31 -3.67 17.99
C TRP A 87 -9.68 -3.49 18.61
N GLN A 88 -10.59 -2.98 17.81
CA GLN A 88 -11.97 -2.85 18.21
C GLN A 88 -12.59 -4.21 18.54
N SER A 89 -13.31 -4.28 19.65
CA SER A 89 -14.07 -5.48 20.03
C SER A 89 -15.21 -5.73 19.04
N ARG A 90 -15.43 -7.00 18.66
CA ARG A 90 -16.56 -7.40 17.83
C ARG A 90 -17.93 -7.11 18.44
N SER A 91 -17.99 -6.91 19.74
CA SER A 91 -19.21 -6.56 20.50
C SER A 91 -19.50 -5.06 20.52
N MET A 92 -18.60 -4.22 20.00
CA MET A 92 -18.73 -2.77 19.98
C MET A 92 -18.91 -2.24 18.56
N PRO A 93 -19.77 -1.25 18.34
CA PRO A 93 -19.90 -0.63 17.02
C PRO A 93 -18.64 0.14 16.63
N SER A 94 -18.24 0.03 15.34
CA SER A 94 -17.08 0.74 14.77
C SER A 94 -17.45 2.08 14.14
N SER A 95 -18.39 2.79 14.75
CA SER A 95 -18.95 4.02 14.16
C SER A 95 -18.11 5.28 14.37
N ARG A 96 -17.06 5.20 15.19
CA ARG A 96 -16.21 6.35 15.51
C ARG A 96 -14.74 5.99 15.42
N VAL A 97 -13.98 6.78 14.67
CA VAL A 97 -12.52 6.72 14.67
C VAL A 97 -12.00 7.17 16.03
N PRO A 98 -11.09 6.41 16.67
CA PRO A 98 -10.46 6.83 17.92
C PRO A 98 -9.67 8.14 17.78
N ASP A 99 -9.57 8.91 18.88
CA ASP A 99 -8.81 10.15 18.88
C ASP A 99 -7.30 9.88 19.05
N PHE A 100 -6.92 8.90 19.87
CA PHE A 100 -5.54 8.53 20.15
C PHE A 100 -4.92 7.67 19.06
N ILE A 101 -3.62 7.87 18.81
CA ILE A 101 -2.88 7.16 17.76
C ILE A 101 -2.90 5.63 17.95
N GLU A 102 -2.77 5.10 19.17
CA GLU A 102 -2.85 3.65 19.41
C GLU A 102 -4.21 3.09 18.99
N GLY A 103 -5.29 3.81 19.30
CA GLY A 103 -6.64 3.43 18.87
C GLY A 103 -6.80 3.53 17.35
N LYS A 104 -6.27 4.59 16.71
CA LYS A 104 -6.27 4.74 15.24
C LYS A 104 -5.48 3.61 14.57
N MET A 105 -4.33 3.22 15.14
CA MET A 105 -3.55 2.08 14.65
C MET A 105 -4.41 0.83 14.54
N GLY A 106 -5.10 0.43 15.61
CA GLY A 106 -5.95 -0.76 15.58
C GLY A 106 -7.25 -0.59 14.78
N TYR A 107 -7.73 0.64 14.61
CA TYR A 107 -8.92 0.93 13.81
C TYR A 107 -8.64 0.73 12.30
N TYR A 108 -7.48 1.20 11.83
CA TYR A 108 -7.08 1.16 10.43
C TYR A 108 -6.16 -0.02 10.08
N CYS A 109 -5.76 -0.84 11.04
CA CYS A 109 -4.86 -1.97 10.84
C CYS A 109 -5.60 -3.30 10.76
N LEU A 110 -5.28 -4.10 9.74
CA LEU A 110 -5.81 -5.45 9.59
C LEU A 110 -5.18 -6.42 10.59
N ALA A 111 -3.86 -6.35 10.75
CA ALA A 111 -3.11 -7.28 11.59
C ALA A 111 -1.74 -6.71 12.00
N ALA A 112 -1.17 -7.23 13.11
CA ALA A 112 -0.01 -6.68 13.81
C ALA A 112 1.34 -6.83 13.08
N GLU A 113 1.43 -7.65 12.05
CA GLU A 113 2.68 -7.90 11.32
C GLU A 113 3.17 -6.69 10.52
N THR A 114 2.27 -5.74 10.24
CA THR A 114 2.58 -4.56 9.41
C THR A 114 2.75 -3.33 10.28
N SER A 115 3.99 -2.94 10.53
CA SER A 115 4.33 -1.71 11.25
C SER A 115 4.28 -0.48 10.35
N ILE A 116 4.09 0.70 10.95
CA ILE A 116 4.38 2.00 10.33
C ILE A 116 5.68 2.54 10.95
N SER A 117 6.59 2.95 10.08
CA SER A 117 7.88 3.56 10.44
C SER A 117 8.08 4.86 9.69
N ASP A 118 9.17 5.56 9.99
CA ASP A 118 9.57 6.74 9.23
C ASP A 118 9.63 6.44 7.72
N GLY A 119 9.09 7.34 6.92
CA GLY A 119 9.07 7.24 5.47
C GLY A 119 8.07 6.23 4.88
N THR A 120 7.24 5.54 5.71
CA THR A 120 6.22 4.60 5.22
C THR A 120 5.21 5.29 4.30
N ALA A 121 4.72 6.46 4.68
CA ALA A 121 3.78 7.23 3.86
C ALA A 121 4.40 7.59 2.50
N GLU A 122 5.59 8.18 2.49
CA GLU A 122 6.26 8.58 1.25
C GLU A 122 6.50 7.39 0.32
N ALA A 123 6.90 6.25 0.86
CA ALA A 123 7.10 5.03 0.08
C ALA A 123 5.78 4.52 -0.52
N ALA A 124 4.67 4.55 0.25
CA ALA A 124 3.35 4.14 -0.23
C ALA A 124 2.85 5.03 -1.37
N TRP A 125 2.97 6.36 -1.25
CA TRP A 125 2.60 7.28 -2.33
C TRP A 125 3.54 7.16 -3.54
N ALA A 126 4.84 6.94 -3.34
CA ALA A 126 5.76 6.69 -4.45
C ALA A 126 5.45 5.39 -5.20
N SER A 127 5.01 4.34 -4.47
CA SER A 127 4.53 3.10 -5.07
C SER A 127 3.28 3.32 -5.92
N LEU A 128 2.35 4.15 -5.45
CA LEU A 128 1.18 4.57 -6.22
C LEU A 128 1.58 5.31 -7.50
N ASP A 129 2.54 6.25 -7.42
CA ASP A 129 3.04 6.97 -8.61
C ASP A 129 3.61 6.00 -9.66
N VAL A 130 4.28 4.92 -9.23
CA VAL A 130 4.76 3.85 -10.14
C VAL A 130 3.59 3.15 -10.83
N ALA A 131 2.56 2.76 -10.09
CA ALA A 131 1.39 2.09 -10.66
C ALA A 131 0.64 2.99 -11.66
N LEU A 132 0.40 4.25 -11.28
CA LEU A 132 -0.29 5.21 -12.14
C LEU A 132 0.53 5.56 -13.38
N SER A 133 1.86 5.70 -13.28
CA SER A 133 2.73 5.88 -14.45
C SER A 133 2.57 4.74 -15.45
N GLY A 134 2.51 3.49 -14.96
CA GLY A 134 2.25 2.33 -15.82
C GLY A 134 0.92 2.42 -16.55
N THR A 135 -0.14 2.94 -15.89
CA THR A 135 -1.44 3.13 -16.57
C THR A 135 -1.39 4.18 -17.68
N GLU A 136 -0.58 5.26 -17.52
CA GLU A 136 -0.45 6.29 -18.56
C GLU A 136 0.22 5.73 -19.83
N TYR A 137 1.21 4.83 -19.71
CA TYR A 137 1.78 4.14 -20.86
C TYR A 137 0.73 3.30 -21.61
N ILE A 138 -0.11 2.56 -20.88
CA ILE A 138 -1.22 1.81 -21.50
C ILE A 138 -2.21 2.74 -22.19
N LEU A 139 -2.55 3.87 -21.58
CA LEU A 139 -3.46 4.87 -22.16
C LEU A 139 -2.85 5.58 -23.38
N ALA A 140 -1.51 5.67 -23.44
CA ALA A 140 -0.78 6.20 -24.60
C ALA A 140 -0.70 5.21 -25.78
N GLY A 141 -1.10 3.93 -25.57
CA GLY A 141 -1.16 2.92 -26.61
C GLY A 141 -0.15 1.78 -26.46
N ASP A 142 0.65 1.76 -25.40
CA ASP A 142 1.53 0.65 -25.11
C ASP A 142 0.71 -0.61 -24.80
N ARG A 143 1.21 -1.77 -25.21
CA ARG A 143 0.52 -3.04 -25.00
C ARG A 143 0.65 -3.59 -23.60
N SER A 144 1.72 -3.22 -22.90
CA SER A 144 2.03 -3.68 -21.54
C SER A 144 2.92 -2.69 -20.82
N ALA A 145 2.80 -2.65 -19.49
CA ALA A 145 3.68 -1.93 -18.60
C ALA A 145 3.91 -2.78 -17.34
N PHE A 146 5.14 -2.85 -16.86
CA PHE A 146 5.48 -3.51 -15.60
C PHE A 146 5.77 -2.47 -14.52
N SER A 147 4.85 -2.31 -13.59
CA SER A 147 4.97 -1.37 -12.48
C SER A 147 5.59 -2.05 -11.26
N LEU A 148 6.89 -1.85 -11.06
CA LEU A 148 7.62 -2.41 -9.93
C LEU A 148 7.34 -1.61 -8.67
N CYS A 149 6.22 -1.95 -8.01
CA CYS A 149 5.67 -1.28 -6.83
C CYS A 149 6.23 -1.85 -5.53
N ARG A 150 6.63 -0.96 -4.61
CA ARG A 150 6.93 -1.26 -3.21
C ARG A 150 6.65 -0.01 -2.35
N PRO A 151 5.87 -0.12 -1.27
CA PRO A 151 5.17 -1.30 -0.71
C PRO A 151 4.18 -1.96 -1.67
N PRO A 152 3.80 -3.24 -1.42
CA PRO A 152 2.72 -3.91 -2.14
C PRO A 152 1.34 -3.29 -1.81
N GLY A 153 0.23 -3.83 -2.36
CA GLY A 153 -1.06 -3.16 -2.22
C GLY A 153 -2.28 -4.03 -1.99
N HIS A 154 -2.27 -5.32 -2.35
CA HIS A 154 -3.49 -6.11 -2.49
C HIS A 154 -4.23 -6.45 -1.18
N HIS A 155 -3.56 -6.35 -0.03
CA HIS A 155 -4.20 -6.49 1.28
C HIS A 155 -4.83 -5.20 1.80
N ALA A 156 -4.44 -4.01 1.29
CA ALA A 156 -5.06 -2.76 1.69
C ALA A 156 -6.49 -2.68 1.16
N SER A 157 -7.46 -2.54 2.08
CA SER A 157 -8.88 -2.35 1.74
C SER A 157 -9.23 -0.87 1.61
N HIS A 158 -10.50 -0.53 1.65
CA HIS A 158 -10.97 0.85 1.58
C HIS A 158 -10.36 1.73 2.68
N ASP A 159 -10.26 1.19 3.89
CA ASP A 159 -9.86 1.91 5.11
C ASP A 159 -8.93 1.10 6.04
N GLN A 160 -8.27 0.05 5.54
CA GLN A 160 -7.36 -0.74 6.37
C GLN A 160 -6.06 -1.06 5.63
N PHE A 161 -4.94 -0.99 6.36
CA PHE A 161 -3.63 -1.46 5.96
C PHE A 161 -3.30 -2.79 6.65
N GLY A 162 -2.42 -3.58 6.05
CA GLY A 162 -1.93 -4.86 6.58
C GLY A 162 -1.28 -5.69 5.49
N GLY A 163 -0.65 -6.82 5.83
CA GLY A 163 0.07 -7.64 4.85
C GLY A 163 1.12 -6.84 4.08
N TYR A 164 1.80 -5.92 4.75
CA TYR A 164 2.75 -4.95 4.18
C TYR A 164 2.16 -3.91 3.22
N CYS A 165 0.83 -3.91 3.02
CA CYS A 165 0.10 -3.08 2.06
C CYS A 165 -0.53 -1.86 2.74
N PHE A 166 -0.34 -0.67 2.15
CA PHE A 166 -0.89 0.60 2.67
C PHE A 166 -1.85 1.25 1.66
N ILE A 167 -1.50 1.26 0.39
CA ILE A 167 -2.36 1.73 -0.71
C ILE A 167 -2.53 0.56 -1.67
N ASN A 168 -3.76 0.27 -2.07
CA ASN A 168 -4.03 -0.77 -3.06
C ASN A 168 -3.71 -0.26 -4.47
N ASN A 169 -2.45 -0.35 -4.85
CA ASN A 169 -1.93 0.17 -6.11
C ASN A 169 -2.69 -0.38 -7.32
N ALA A 170 -3.01 -1.68 -7.33
CA ALA A 170 -3.73 -2.34 -8.41
C ALA A 170 -5.19 -1.84 -8.51
N ALA A 171 -5.86 -1.67 -7.36
CA ALA A 171 -7.22 -1.15 -7.34
C ALA A 171 -7.29 0.31 -7.81
N VAL A 172 -6.34 1.15 -7.37
CA VAL A 172 -6.28 2.55 -7.82
C VAL A 172 -5.96 2.63 -9.32
N ALA A 173 -5.03 1.80 -9.83
CA ALA A 173 -4.72 1.71 -11.25
C ALA A 173 -5.95 1.28 -12.07
N ALA A 174 -6.67 0.25 -11.62
CA ALA A 174 -7.90 -0.22 -12.27
C ALA A 174 -8.98 0.87 -12.30
N GLN A 175 -9.18 1.58 -11.17
CA GLN A 175 -10.13 2.70 -11.10
C GLN A 175 -9.69 3.86 -12.00
N HIS A 176 -8.40 4.17 -12.06
CA HIS A 176 -7.88 5.22 -12.95
C HIS A 176 -8.15 4.89 -14.42
N LEU A 177 -7.88 3.67 -14.85
CA LEU A 177 -8.19 3.22 -16.21
C LEU A 177 -9.69 3.32 -16.52
N ARG A 178 -10.56 2.99 -15.55
CA ARG A 178 -12.01 3.17 -15.67
C ARG A 178 -12.39 4.65 -15.84
N ASP A 179 -11.81 5.51 -15.03
CA ASP A 179 -12.05 6.96 -15.08
C ASP A 179 -11.60 7.58 -16.42
N ARG A 180 -10.60 6.98 -17.07
CA ARG A 180 -10.08 7.38 -18.38
C ARG A 180 -10.82 6.75 -19.56
N GLY A 181 -11.92 6.03 -19.32
CA GLY A 181 -12.86 5.58 -20.35
C GLY A 181 -12.78 4.10 -20.72
N LEU A 182 -11.91 3.30 -20.11
CA LEU A 182 -11.92 1.85 -20.33
C LEU A 182 -13.17 1.24 -19.69
N ARG A 183 -14.06 0.68 -20.52
CA ARG A 183 -15.37 0.17 -20.05
C ARG A 183 -15.30 -1.09 -19.20
N LYS A 184 -14.25 -1.90 -19.37
CA LYS A 184 -14.01 -3.13 -18.62
C LYS A 184 -12.53 -3.19 -18.24
N VAL A 185 -12.26 -3.39 -16.95
CA VAL A 185 -10.91 -3.62 -16.42
C VAL A 185 -11.02 -4.83 -15.50
N ALA A 186 -10.12 -5.79 -15.64
CA ALA A 186 -10.01 -6.94 -14.76
C ALA A 186 -8.72 -6.82 -13.93
N VAL A 187 -8.78 -7.21 -12.67
CA VAL A 187 -7.60 -7.41 -11.81
C VAL A 187 -7.43 -8.92 -11.63
N LEU A 188 -6.31 -9.45 -12.10
CA LEU A 188 -5.92 -10.83 -11.88
C LEU A 188 -4.80 -10.83 -10.86
N ASP A 189 -5.06 -11.39 -9.69
CA ASP A 189 -4.10 -11.51 -8.60
C ASP A 189 -3.54 -12.92 -8.57
N VAL A 190 -2.21 -13.04 -8.77
CA VAL A 190 -1.49 -14.32 -8.81
C VAL A 190 -0.56 -14.49 -7.61
N ASP A 191 -0.70 -13.61 -6.61
CA ASP A 191 0.05 -13.74 -5.36
C ASP A 191 -0.33 -15.03 -4.62
N PHE A 192 0.60 -15.55 -3.81
CA PHE A 192 0.35 -16.70 -2.95
C PHE A 192 -0.74 -16.43 -1.91
N HIS A 193 -0.79 -15.20 -1.38
CA HIS A 193 -1.80 -14.78 -0.42
C HIS A 193 -3.04 -14.24 -1.13
N HIS A 194 -4.21 -14.53 -0.57
CA HIS A 194 -5.45 -13.97 -1.07
C HIS A 194 -5.48 -12.43 -0.96
N GLY A 195 -5.73 -11.74 -2.08
CA GLY A 195 -5.87 -10.28 -2.16
C GLY A 195 -7.16 -9.77 -1.53
N ASN A 196 -7.34 -9.96 -0.22
CA ASN A 196 -8.54 -9.61 0.53
C ASN A 196 -8.94 -8.14 0.41
N GLY A 197 -7.96 -7.24 0.35
CA GLY A 197 -8.21 -5.81 0.19
C GLY A 197 -8.80 -5.48 -1.18
N THR A 198 -8.22 -6.02 -2.24
CA THR A 198 -8.75 -5.89 -3.61
C THR A 198 -10.17 -6.46 -3.73
N GLN A 199 -10.41 -7.64 -3.14
CA GLN A 199 -11.74 -8.22 -3.10
C GLN A 199 -12.73 -7.31 -2.36
N ALA A 200 -12.39 -6.82 -1.18
CA ALA A 200 -13.27 -5.95 -0.38
C ALA A 200 -13.64 -4.66 -1.15
N ILE A 201 -12.69 -4.04 -1.85
CA ILE A 201 -12.91 -2.82 -2.64
C ILE A 201 -13.90 -3.05 -3.78
N PHE A 202 -13.81 -4.19 -4.48
CA PHE A 202 -14.61 -4.46 -5.69
C PHE A 202 -15.78 -5.41 -5.50
N TYR A 203 -16.02 -5.90 -4.27
CA TYR A 203 -17.02 -6.94 -4.01
C TYR A 203 -18.45 -6.59 -4.48
N ASN A 204 -18.80 -5.30 -4.40
CA ASN A 204 -20.13 -4.80 -4.78
C ASN A 204 -20.09 -3.83 -5.98
N ARG A 205 -19.06 -3.90 -6.83
CA ARG A 205 -18.89 -3.00 -7.97
C ARG A 205 -18.93 -3.70 -9.31
#